data_f7501204356c9c3fb0ef05737e8908cf
#
_entry.id   f7501204356c9c3fb0ef05737e8908cf
#
_cell.length_a   1.000
_cell.length_b   1.000
_cell.length_c   1.000
_cell.angle_alpha   90.00
_cell.angle_beta   90.00
_cell.angle_gamma   90.00
#
_symmetry.space_group_name_H-M   'P 1'
#
loop_
_entity.id
_entity.type
_entity.pdbx_description
1 polymer ?
#
loop_
_entity_poly.entity_id
_entity_poly.type
_entity_poly.pdbx_seq_one_letter_code
_entity_poly.pdbx_strand_id
1 'polypeptide(L)'
;MDQQSGTPINIAATAAVSKASGTLLGYYVNNKTAGATLVLSHGSAAGGTAITGTVTPLIGYHAMKAYCPSGVYATIAVQPMDITFFFAAG
;
A
#
# COMPACT_ATOMS: atom_id res chain seq x y z
N MET A 1 -18.00 -19.10 -5.74
CA MET A 1 -16.74 -18.88 -5.91
C MET A 1 -16.29 -17.57 -5.52
N ASP A 2 -15.24 -17.52 -4.98
CA ASP A 2 -14.79 -16.36 -4.50
C ASP A 2 -13.85 -15.73 -5.29
N GLN A 3 -14.06 -14.51 -5.66
CA GLN A 3 -13.11 -13.72 -6.21
C GLN A 3 -12.49 -12.94 -5.20
N GLN A 4 -11.21 -13.02 -5.11
CA GLN A 4 -10.46 -12.16 -4.28
C GLN A 4 -10.41 -10.83 -4.94
N SER A 5 -11.35 -9.98 -4.62
CA SER A 5 -11.26 -8.62 -5.09
C SER A 5 -11.08 -7.73 -3.90
N GLY A 6 -10.07 -6.93 -3.90
CA GLY A 6 -9.79 -6.03 -2.81
C GLY A 6 -10.66 -4.80 -2.85
N THR A 7 -10.83 -4.18 -1.69
CA THR A 7 -11.42 -2.85 -1.60
C THR A 7 -10.37 -1.84 -2.03
N PRO A 8 -10.67 -0.98 -2.99
CA PRO A 8 -9.70 0.03 -3.40
C PRO A 8 -9.60 1.15 -2.37
N ILE A 9 -8.37 1.50 -1.99
CA ILE A 9 -8.08 2.56 -1.05
C ILE A 9 -7.05 3.47 -1.69
N ASN A 10 -7.43 4.70 -1.98
CA ASN A 10 -6.56 5.66 -2.65
C ASN A 10 -5.94 6.60 -1.63
N ILE A 11 -4.63 6.79 -1.73
CA ILE A 11 -3.92 7.77 -0.91
C ILE A 11 -2.97 8.57 -1.80
N ALA A 12 -2.59 9.75 -1.36
CA ALA A 12 -1.63 10.58 -2.08
C ALA A 12 -0.47 10.99 -1.19
N ALA A 13 -0.53 10.68 0.08
CA ALA A 13 0.49 11.03 1.06
C ALA A 13 0.62 9.88 2.05
N THR A 14 1.64 9.95 2.90
CA THR A 14 1.84 8.96 3.95
C THR A 14 0.57 8.79 4.78
N ALA A 15 0.07 7.57 4.88
CA ALA A 15 -1.15 7.28 5.62
C ALA A 15 -1.30 5.78 5.86
N ALA A 16 -2.18 5.43 6.77
CA ALA A 16 -2.56 4.04 6.96
C ALA A 16 -3.45 3.63 5.78
N VAL A 17 -3.10 2.54 5.12
CA VAL A 17 -3.91 1.97 4.06
C VAL A 17 -5.08 1.21 4.67
N SER A 18 -4.81 0.45 5.72
CA SER A 18 -5.84 -0.27 6.45
C SER A 18 -5.42 -0.39 7.90
N LYS A 19 -6.39 -0.28 8.80
CA LYS A 19 -6.14 -0.48 10.23
C LYS A 19 -6.62 -1.85 10.69
N ALA A 20 -7.21 -2.63 9.78
CA ALA A 20 -7.72 -3.95 10.10
C ALA A 20 -6.83 -5.00 9.47
N SER A 21 -6.89 -6.23 9.99
CA SER A 21 -6.15 -7.33 9.41
C SER A 21 -6.69 -7.68 8.03
N GLY A 22 -5.87 -8.23 7.19
CA GLY A 22 -6.27 -8.64 5.86
C GLY A 22 -5.08 -8.92 4.96
N THR A 23 -5.34 -9.03 3.67
CA THR A 23 -4.33 -9.31 2.67
C THR A 23 -4.22 -8.14 1.70
N LEU A 24 -3.01 -7.62 1.53
CA LEU A 24 -2.76 -6.64 0.50
C LEU A 24 -2.57 -7.39 -0.81
N LEU A 25 -3.36 -7.07 -1.82
CA LEU A 25 -3.34 -7.77 -3.10
C LEU A 25 -2.49 -7.11 -4.16
N GLY A 26 -2.27 -5.83 -4.01
CA GLY A 26 -1.47 -5.06 -4.96
C GLY A 26 -1.82 -3.60 -4.91
N TYR A 27 -1.20 -2.82 -5.79
CA TYR A 27 -1.51 -1.40 -5.85
C TYR A 27 -1.31 -0.88 -7.28
N TYR A 28 -1.98 0.22 -7.58
CA TYR A 28 -1.88 0.87 -8.87
C TYR A 28 -1.36 2.29 -8.65
N VAL A 29 -0.23 2.62 -9.25
CA VAL A 29 0.32 3.96 -9.17
C VAL A 29 -0.29 4.77 -10.31
N ASN A 30 -1.16 5.73 -9.96
CA ASN A 30 -1.83 6.56 -10.96
C ASN A 30 -0.94 7.71 -11.41
N ASN A 31 -0.22 8.28 -10.46
CA ASN A 31 0.68 9.40 -10.76
C ASN A 31 1.67 9.52 -9.62
N LYS A 32 2.79 10.17 -9.85
CA LYS A 32 3.78 10.36 -8.79
C LYS A 32 4.67 11.54 -9.08
N THR A 33 5.22 12.13 -8.02
CA THR A 33 6.26 13.14 -8.12
C THR A 33 7.58 12.44 -8.47
N ALA A 34 8.38 13.03 -9.30
CA ALA A 34 9.68 12.47 -9.65
C ALA A 34 10.51 12.25 -8.38
N GLY A 35 11.10 11.07 -8.27
CA GLY A 35 11.89 10.71 -7.10
C GLY A 35 11.08 10.20 -5.91
N ALA A 36 9.77 10.10 -6.04
CA ALA A 36 8.93 9.60 -4.95
C ALA A 36 9.22 8.13 -4.66
N THR A 37 9.23 7.78 -3.38
CA THR A 37 9.48 6.42 -2.93
C THR A 37 8.37 5.96 -2.03
N LEU A 38 8.24 4.64 -1.92
CA LEU A 38 7.20 4.00 -1.13
C LEU A 38 7.80 2.94 -0.23
N VAL A 39 7.37 2.92 1.02
CA VAL A 39 7.67 1.82 1.95
C VAL A 39 6.36 1.36 2.54
N LEU A 40 6.11 0.06 2.48
CA LEU A 40 4.92 -0.53 3.11
C LEU A 40 5.36 -1.26 4.38
N SER A 41 4.61 -1.09 5.43
CA SER A 41 4.90 -1.74 6.70
C SER A 41 3.63 -2.27 7.34
N HIS A 42 3.80 -3.23 8.24
CA HIS A 42 2.70 -3.79 9.00
C HIS A 42 2.23 -2.80 10.06
N GLY A 43 0.96 -2.81 10.36
CA GLY A 43 0.40 -1.99 11.41
C GLY A 43 -0.39 -0.81 10.86
N SER A 44 -0.94 -0.03 11.78
CA SER A 44 -1.79 1.11 11.41
C SER A 44 -1.07 2.45 11.61
N ALA A 45 0.20 2.42 11.92
CA ALA A 45 0.98 3.62 12.17
C ALA A 45 2.43 3.39 11.76
N ALA A 46 3.20 4.46 11.68
CA ALA A 46 4.62 4.38 11.35
C ALA A 46 5.38 3.57 12.39
N GLY A 47 6.45 2.93 11.97
CA GLY A 47 7.31 2.18 12.89
C GLY A 47 7.07 0.69 12.92
N GLY A 48 6.12 0.18 12.17
CA GLY A 48 5.90 -1.27 12.11
C GLY A 48 6.96 -1.97 11.29
N THR A 49 6.91 -3.30 11.33
CA THR A 49 7.84 -4.13 10.56
C THR A 49 7.61 -3.91 9.06
N ALA A 50 8.68 -3.71 8.33
CA ALA A 50 8.56 -3.44 6.90
C ALA A 50 8.03 -4.66 6.14
N ILE A 51 7.06 -4.42 5.28
CA ILE A 51 6.60 -5.41 4.32
C ILE A 51 7.51 -5.34 3.09
N THR A 52 7.84 -4.12 2.69
CA THR A 52 8.78 -3.90 1.59
C THR A 52 9.92 -3.03 2.09
N GLY A 53 11.05 -3.10 1.41
CA GLY A 53 12.05 -2.06 1.56
C GLY A 53 11.57 -0.80 0.84
N THR A 54 12.46 0.16 0.68
CA THR A 54 12.14 1.35 -0.11
C THR A 54 12.05 0.97 -1.57
N VAL A 55 10.93 1.27 -2.19
CA VAL A 55 10.72 0.99 -3.62
C VAL A 55 10.41 2.28 -4.35
N THR A 56 10.72 2.28 -5.64
CA THR A 56 10.41 3.41 -6.52
C THR A 56 9.48 2.88 -7.61
N PRO A 57 8.19 2.76 -7.32
CA PRO A 57 7.29 2.11 -8.26
C PRO A 57 7.06 2.97 -9.49
N LEU A 58 6.95 2.31 -10.63
CA LEU A 58 6.57 2.97 -11.87
C LEU A 58 5.06 3.12 -11.90
N ILE A 59 4.58 4.05 -12.73
CA ILE A 59 3.14 4.21 -12.94
C ILE A 59 2.61 2.89 -13.52
N GLY A 60 1.51 2.42 -12.98
CA GLY A 60 0.89 1.18 -13.39
C GLY A 60 0.58 0.26 -12.22
N TYR A 61 0.12 -0.94 -12.53
CA TYR A 61 -0.28 -1.91 -11.52
C TYR A 61 0.91 -2.76 -11.08
N HIS A 62 1.00 -2.96 -9.76
CA HIS A 62 2.04 -3.80 -9.19
C HIS A 62 1.36 -4.84 -8.30
N ALA A 63 1.43 -6.10 -8.73
CA ALA A 63 0.85 -7.18 -7.95
C ALA A 63 1.78 -7.53 -6.80
N MET A 64 1.21 -7.70 -5.62
CA MET A 64 1.91 -8.26 -4.50
C MET A 64 0.87 -8.82 -3.54
N LYS A 65 1.19 -9.91 -2.89
CA LYS A 65 0.24 -10.54 -2.00
C LYS A 65 0.91 -10.69 -0.64
N ALA A 66 0.41 -10.01 0.34
CA ALA A 66 0.99 -10.01 1.67
C ALA A 66 -0.10 -10.03 2.72
N TYR A 67 -0.01 -10.99 3.64
CA TYR A 67 -0.93 -11.03 4.76
C TYR A 67 -0.49 -10.03 5.81
N CYS A 68 -1.41 -9.19 6.24
CA CYS A 68 -1.11 -8.11 7.17
C CYS A 68 -2.03 -8.22 8.37
N PRO A 69 -1.57 -8.88 9.44
CA PRO A 69 -2.45 -9.14 10.59
C PRO A 69 -2.85 -7.89 11.37
N SER A 70 -2.08 -6.81 11.23
CA SER A 70 -2.35 -5.59 11.98
C SER A 70 -2.64 -4.39 11.09
N GLY A 71 -2.86 -4.64 9.81
CA GLY A 71 -3.09 -3.55 8.86
C GLY A 71 -1.85 -3.21 8.04
N VAL A 72 -1.95 -2.18 7.25
CA VAL A 72 -0.87 -1.73 6.35
C VAL A 72 -0.71 -0.23 6.49
N TYR A 73 0.53 0.21 6.62
CA TYR A 73 0.87 1.63 6.64
C TYR A 73 1.79 1.94 5.46
N ALA A 74 1.47 2.98 4.72
CA ALA A 74 2.27 3.39 3.58
C ALA A 74 3.00 4.68 3.88
N THR A 75 4.33 4.66 3.73
CA THR A 75 5.16 5.86 3.89
C THR A 75 5.62 6.30 2.52
N ILE A 76 5.23 7.50 2.13
CA ILE A 76 5.58 8.06 0.83
C ILE A 76 6.53 9.23 1.05
N ALA A 77 7.74 9.12 0.51
CA ALA A 77 8.70 10.21 0.53
C ALA A 77 8.62 10.93 -0.81
N VAL A 78 8.75 12.24 -0.80
CA VAL A 78 8.57 13.11 -1.96
C VAL A 78 7.13 13.00 -2.47
N GLN A 79 6.24 13.60 -1.72
CA GLN A 79 4.80 13.57 -2.00
C GLN A 79 4.41 14.63 -3.03
N PRO A 80 3.31 14.40 -3.75
CA PRO A 80 2.40 13.28 -3.63
C PRO A 80 2.77 12.09 -4.50
N MET A 81 2.22 10.93 -4.15
CA MET A 81 2.22 9.77 -5.04
C MET A 81 0.80 9.21 -5.01
N ASP A 82 0.07 9.37 -6.09
CA ASP A 82 -1.33 8.95 -6.16
C ASP A 82 -1.37 7.44 -6.38
N ILE A 83 -1.68 6.71 -5.34
CA ILE A 83 -1.69 5.25 -5.35
C ILE A 83 -3.03 4.73 -4.88
N THR A 84 -3.53 3.71 -5.56
CA THR A 84 -4.71 2.98 -5.11
C THR A 84 -4.27 1.58 -4.68
N PHE A 85 -4.52 1.25 -3.41
CA PHE A 85 -4.21 -0.08 -2.88
C PHE A 85 -5.46 -0.95 -2.93
N PHE A 86 -5.27 -2.24 -3.17
CA PHE A 86 -6.36 -3.21 -3.16
C PHE A 86 -6.16 -4.13 -1.97
N PHE A 87 -7.07 -4.07 -1.00
CA PHE A 87 -6.92 -4.76 0.27
C PHE A 87 -8.16 -5.60 0.56
N ALA A 88 -7.94 -6.87 0.86
CA ALA A 88 -9.03 -7.78 1.22
C ALA A 88 -8.99 -7.98 2.73
N ALA A 89 -9.99 -7.45 3.43
CA ALA A 89 -10.07 -7.56 4.88
C ALA A 89 -10.33 -9.01 5.28
N GLY A 90 -9.81 -9.41 6.42
CA GLY A 90 -10.05 -10.78 6.89
C GLY A 90 -9.07 -11.34 7.89
#